data_d9ef8cf282d5dcc357644b319e81f8bf
#
_entry.id   d9ef8cf282d5dcc357644b319e81f8bf
#
_cell.length_a   1.000
_cell.length_b   1.000
_cell.length_c   1.000
_cell.angle_alpha   90.00
_cell.angle_beta   90.00
_cell.angle_gamma   90.00
#
_symmetry.space_group_name_H-M   'P 1'
#
loop_
_entity.id
_entity.type
_entity.pdbx_description
1 polymer ?
#
loop_
_entity_poly.entity_id
_entity_poly.type
_entity_poly.pdbx_seq_one_letter_code
_entity_poly.pdbx_strand_id
1 'polypeptide(L)'
;MSFDPKPSDHFTFGMWTVGYQARDPFGDATRAPMDPVEMVNELAARGAYGITFHDDDLSPFGSDDTSRRGHIDRFKKALDATGMKAPMVTTNLFSHPVFKDGAFTSNDRDKIGRAHV
;
A
#
# COMPACT_ATOMS: atom_id res chain seq x y z
N MET A 1 12.20 -25.43 -22.09
CA MET A 1 11.92 -24.13 -21.46
C MET A 1 11.75 -24.37 -19.97
N SER A 2 12.48 -23.68 -19.12
CA SER A 2 12.20 -23.66 -17.69
C SER A 2 11.24 -22.51 -17.39
N PHE A 3 10.24 -22.79 -16.56
CA PHE A 3 9.32 -21.77 -16.03
C PHE A 3 9.71 -21.33 -14.62
N ASP A 4 10.91 -21.72 -14.15
CA ASP A 4 11.39 -21.31 -12.84
C ASP A 4 11.67 -19.80 -12.81
N PRO A 5 11.30 -19.10 -11.73
CA PRO A 5 11.58 -17.68 -11.56
C PRO A 5 13.08 -17.39 -11.66
N LYS A 6 13.43 -16.31 -12.34
CA LYS A 6 14.81 -15.84 -12.49
C LYS A 6 14.97 -14.45 -11.86
N PRO A 7 16.16 -14.06 -11.42
CA PRO A 7 16.41 -12.71 -10.91
C PRO A 7 16.09 -11.57 -11.90
N SER A 8 16.04 -11.89 -13.22
CA SER A 8 15.61 -10.95 -14.26
C SER A 8 14.09 -10.78 -14.36
N ASP A 9 13.31 -11.62 -13.71
CA ASP A 9 11.87 -11.53 -13.66
C ASP A 9 11.50 -10.56 -12.53
N HIS A 10 11.08 -9.37 -12.90
CA HIS A 10 10.81 -8.29 -11.94
C HIS A 10 9.42 -8.45 -11.28
N PHE A 11 9.31 -9.41 -10.35
CA PHE A 11 8.08 -9.60 -9.59
C PHE A 11 7.85 -8.47 -8.58
N THR A 12 6.64 -7.92 -8.60
CA THR A 12 6.17 -6.93 -7.64
C THR A 12 4.94 -7.44 -6.91
N PHE A 13 4.75 -6.99 -5.68
CA PHE A 13 3.67 -7.45 -4.82
C PHE A 13 2.87 -6.27 -4.28
N GLY A 14 1.54 -6.42 -4.23
CA GLY A 14 0.68 -5.43 -3.59
C GLY A 14 0.79 -5.49 -2.07
N MET A 15 0.93 -4.34 -1.42
CA MET A 15 1.01 -4.25 0.04
C MET A 15 -0.21 -4.87 0.71
N TRP A 16 -1.39 -4.70 0.11
CA TRP A 16 -2.66 -5.28 0.57
C TRP A 16 -2.68 -6.82 0.56
N THR A 17 -1.86 -7.46 -0.29
CA THR A 17 -1.71 -8.94 -0.29
C THR A 17 -0.73 -9.40 0.78
N VAL A 18 0.39 -8.70 0.93
CA VAL A 18 1.43 -9.03 1.91
C VAL A 18 0.90 -8.85 3.33
N GLY A 19 0.24 -7.72 3.58
CA GLY A 19 -0.36 -7.37 4.86
C GLY A 19 -1.78 -7.90 5.07
N TYR A 20 -2.25 -8.86 4.27
CA TYR A 20 -3.60 -9.37 4.38
C TYR A 20 -3.89 -9.99 5.75
N GLN A 21 -4.82 -9.39 6.47
CA GLN A 21 -5.15 -9.75 7.84
C GLN A 21 -6.06 -10.98 7.97
N ALA A 22 -6.34 -11.67 6.88
CA ALA A 22 -7.21 -12.86 6.84
C ALA A 22 -8.59 -12.60 7.49
N ARG A 23 -9.26 -11.55 7.02
CA ARG A 23 -10.64 -11.27 7.39
C ARG A 23 -11.57 -12.16 6.56
N ASP A 24 -12.47 -12.88 7.24
CA ASP A 24 -13.56 -13.55 6.58
C ASP A 24 -14.82 -12.66 6.55
N PRO A 25 -15.82 -12.96 5.68
CA PRO A 25 -17.03 -12.15 5.59
C PRO A 25 -17.86 -12.09 6.89
N PHE A 26 -17.67 -13.01 7.80
CA PHE A 26 -18.47 -13.18 9.01
C PHE A 26 -17.70 -12.92 10.31
N GLY A 27 -16.42 -12.59 10.21
CA GLY A 27 -15.55 -12.44 11.35
C GLY A 27 -14.57 -11.28 11.27
N ASP A 28 -13.87 -11.08 12.36
CA ASP A 28 -12.80 -10.09 12.46
C ASP A 28 -11.50 -10.58 11.80
N ALA A 29 -10.56 -9.67 11.63
CA ALA A 29 -9.23 -10.01 11.16
C ALA A 29 -8.53 -10.97 12.13
N THR A 30 -7.92 -12.04 11.59
CA THR A 30 -7.24 -13.08 12.39
C THR A 30 -5.75 -12.80 12.57
N ARG A 31 -5.21 -11.81 11.85
CA ARG A 31 -3.80 -11.40 11.91
C ARG A 31 -3.70 -9.93 12.30
N ALA A 32 -2.66 -9.59 13.05
CA ALA A 32 -2.32 -8.21 13.31
C ALA A 32 -1.92 -7.48 12.01
N PRO A 33 -2.13 -6.15 11.91
CA PRO A 33 -1.57 -5.35 10.84
C PRO A 33 -0.05 -5.47 10.82
N MET A 34 0.53 -5.62 9.62
CA MET A 34 1.98 -5.61 9.44
C MET A 34 2.46 -4.18 9.14
N ASP A 35 3.58 -3.78 9.73
CA ASP A 35 4.18 -2.47 9.44
C ASP A 35 4.69 -2.42 7.99
N PRO A 36 4.48 -1.31 7.24
CA PRO A 36 4.96 -1.17 5.87
C PRO A 36 6.46 -1.40 5.67
N VAL A 37 7.29 -1.00 6.64
CA VAL A 37 8.74 -1.24 6.59
C VAL A 37 9.06 -2.74 6.74
N GLU A 38 8.33 -3.44 7.59
CA GLU A 38 8.43 -4.88 7.73
C GLU A 38 8.06 -5.60 6.44
N MET A 39 6.97 -5.17 5.76
CA MET A 39 6.57 -5.71 4.46
C MET A 39 7.68 -5.59 3.41
N VAL A 40 8.34 -4.43 3.34
CA VAL A 40 9.48 -4.21 2.43
C VAL A 40 10.62 -5.17 2.74
N ASN A 41 11.00 -5.29 4.00
CA ASN A 41 12.11 -6.15 4.43
C ASN A 41 11.82 -7.63 4.14
N GLU A 42 10.62 -8.09 4.43
CA GLU A 42 10.20 -9.47 4.19
C GLU A 42 10.16 -9.83 2.70
N LEU A 43 9.69 -8.92 1.86
CA LEU A 43 9.68 -9.10 0.41
C LEU A 43 11.10 -9.09 -0.17
N ALA A 44 11.95 -8.15 0.28
CA ALA A 44 13.33 -8.06 -0.15
C ALA A 44 14.11 -9.34 0.20
N ALA A 45 13.91 -9.88 1.40
CA ALA A 45 14.52 -11.13 1.83
C ALA A 45 14.11 -12.34 0.97
N ARG A 46 12.99 -12.25 0.26
CA ARG A 46 12.49 -13.28 -0.67
C ARG A 46 12.82 -13.00 -2.13
N GLY A 47 13.59 -11.95 -2.42
CA GLY A 47 14.04 -11.61 -3.77
C GLY A 47 13.01 -10.89 -4.62
N ALA A 48 11.97 -10.28 -4.03
CA ALA A 48 11.05 -9.45 -4.76
C ALA A 48 11.75 -8.22 -5.36
N TYR A 49 11.34 -7.83 -6.57
CA TYR A 49 11.83 -6.61 -7.21
C TYR A 49 11.23 -5.36 -6.62
N GLY A 50 9.95 -5.38 -6.27
CA GLY A 50 9.27 -4.19 -5.80
C GLY A 50 7.96 -4.45 -5.07
N ILE A 51 7.41 -3.36 -4.54
CA ILE A 51 6.14 -3.32 -3.84
C ILE A 51 5.24 -2.23 -4.45
N THR A 52 3.96 -2.52 -4.57
CA THR A 52 2.92 -1.57 -5.00
C THR A 52 1.93 -1.35 -3.87
N PHE A 53 1.33 -0.18 -3.78
CA PHE A 53 0.47 0.16 -2.65
C PHE A 53 -0.52 1.28 -2.98
N HIS A 54 -1.53 1.42 -2.14
CA HIS A 54 -2.39 2.60 -2.09
C HIS A 54 -1.80 3.62 -1.11
N ASP A 55 -2.18 4.86 -1.26
CA ASP A 55 -1.75 5.96 -0.38
C ASP A 55 -2.06 5.69 1.10
N ASP A 56 -3.21 5.11 1.40
CA ASP A 56 -3.66 4.79 2.75
C ASP A 56 -3.06 3.50 3.33
N ASP A 57 -2.50 2.63 2.51
CA ASP A 57 -1.66 1.50 2.99
C ASP A 57 -0.42 2.02 3.71
N LEU A 58 0.10 3.17 3.29
CA LEU A 58 1.30 3.77 3.85
C LEU A 58 0.99 4.83 4.92
N SER A 59 0.01 5.68 4.66
CA SER A 59 -0.40 6.76 5.55
C SER A 59 -1.91 6.69 5.79
N PRO A 60 -2.36 6.32 7.00
CA PRO A 60 -3.77 6.17 7.29
C PRO A 60 -4.58 7.41 6.92
N PHE A 61 -5.80 7.20 6.44
CA PHE A 61 -6.70 8.27 6.06
C PHE A 61 -6.91 9.26 7.23
N GLY A 62 -6.75 10.56 6.95
CA GLY A 62 -6.86 11.62 7.96
C GLY A 62 -5.58 11.91 8.74
N SER A 63 -4.45 11.30 8.38
CA SER A 63 -3.15 11.66 8.94
C SER A 63 -2.82 13.13 8.65
N ASP A 64 -2.27 13.83 9.64
CA ASP A 64 -1.72 15.17 9.43
C ASP A 64 -0.44 15.12 8.58
N ASP A 65 -0.02 16.28 8.07
CA ASP A 65 1.14 16.38 7.16
C ASP A 65 2.44 15.90 7.80
N THR A 66 2.63 16.10 9.10
CA THR A 66 3.84 15.68 9.80
C THR A 66 3.91 14.18 9.92
N SER A 67 2.82 13.55 10.34
CA SER A 67 2.69 12.09 10.42
C SER A 67 2.85 11.45 9.04
N ARG A 68 2.20 12.02 8.01
CA ARG A 68 2.31 11.55 6.62
C ARG A 68 3.75 11.57 6.14
N ARG A 69 4.47 12.68 6.32
CA ARG A 69 5.89 12.78 5.97
C ARG A 69 6.72 11.74 6.71
N GLY A 70 6.48 11.56 8.00
CA GLY A 70 7.17 10.55 8.79
C GLY A 70 6.99 9.12 8.25
N HIS A 71 5.76 8.75 7.87
CA HIS A 71 5.48 7.45 7.24
C HIS A 71 6.22 7.30 5.91
N ILE A 72 6.15 8.31 5.04
CA ILE A 72 6.82 8.32 3.74
C ILE A 72 8.33 8.19 3.90
N ASP A 73 8.94 8.96 4.81
CA ASP A 73 10.40 8.96 5.01
C ASP A 73 10.90 7.61 5.55
N ARG A 74 10.16 6.99 6.48
CA ARG A 74 10.48 5.64 6.98
C ARG A 74 10.43 4.61 5.85
N PHE A 75 9.38 4.65 5.04
CA PHE A 75 9.18 3.74 3.93
C PHE A 75 10.25 3.91 2.84
N LYS A 76 10.57 5.15 2.45
CA LYS A 76 11.65 5.44 1.50
C LYS A 76 12.99 4.90 1.99
N LYS A 77 13.33 5.10 3.27
CA LYS A 77 14.57 4.55 3.85
C LYS A 77 14.63 3.03 3.75
N ALA A 78 13.50 2.34 3.94
CA ALA A 78 13.45 0.88 3.80
C ALA A 78 13.64 0.45 2.34
N LEU A 79 13.03 1.15 1.38
CA LEU A 79 13.24 0.90 -0.05
C LEU A 79 14.71 1.11 -0.44
N ASP A 80 15.31 2.22 0.01
CA ASP A 80 16.71 2.54 -0.28
C ASP A 80 17.66 1.50 0.33
N ALA A 81 17.42 1.08 1.56
CA ALA A 81 18.24 0.08 2.26
C ALA A 81 18.18 -1.31 1.63
N THR A 82 17.05 -1.67 1.04
CA THR A 82 16.82 -3.00 0.43
C THR A 82 17.03 -3.03 -1.08
N GLY A 83 17.08 -1.86 -1.73
CA GLY A 83 17.10 -1.74 -3.18
C GLY A 83 15.75 -2.00 -3.85
N MET A 84 14.70 -2.26 -3.08
CA MET A 84 13.34 -2.48 -3.56
C MET A 84 12.80 -1.25 -4.30
N LYS A 85 11.93 -1.49 -5.28
CA LYS A 85 11.30 -0.44 -6.09
C LYS A 85 9.82 -0.27 -5.72
N ALA A 86 9.30 0.92 -5.92
CA ALA A 86 7.87 1.22 -5.86
C ALA A 86 7.38 1.59 -7.28
N PRO A 87 7.13 0.59 -8.14
CA PRO A 87 6.83 0.86 -9.55
C PRO A 87 5.43 1.43 -9.77
N MET A 88 4.52 1.28 -8.81
CA MET A 88 3.17 1.81 -8.90
C MET A 88 2.66 2.21 -7.52
N VAL A 89 2.06 3.38 -7.46
CA VAL A 89 1.30 3.88 -6.31
C VAL A 89 -0.07 4.33 -6.83
N THR A 90 -1.12 3.96 -6.12
CA THR A 90 -2.49 4.33 -6.47
C THR A 90 -3.19 5.01 -5.30
N THR A 91 -4.24 5.75 -5.56
CA THR A 91 -5.09 6.32 -4.53
C THR A 91 -6.21 5.36 -4.14
N ASN A 92 -6.48 5.21 -2.85
CA ASN A 92 -7.64 4.46 -2.36
C ASN A 92 -8.87 5.38 -2.28
N LEU A 93 -9.69 5.33 -3.30
CA LEU A 93 -10.93 6.11 -3.41
C LEU A 93 -12.18 5.26 -3.20
N PHE A 94 -12.06 4.10 -2.56
CA PHE A 94 -13.15 3.13 -2.45
C PHE A 94 -13.34 2.50 -1.05
N SER A 95 -12.31 2.43 -0.24
CA SER A 95 -12.40 1.75 1.08
C SER A 95 -13.04 2.62 2.15
N HIS A 96 -12.74 3.92 2.18
CA HIS A 96 -13.26 4.79 3.22
C HIS A 96 -14.71 5.21 2.93
N PRO A 97 -15.63 5.18 3.94
CA PRO A 97 -17.04 5.53 3.76
C PRO A 97 -17.32 6.91 3.18
N VAL A 98 -16.36 7.84 3.22
CA VAL A 98 -16.50 9.16 2.59
C VAL A 98 -16.71 9.05 1.07
N PHE A 99 -16.23 7.98 0.45
CA PHE A 99 -16.31 7.75 -0.99
C PHE A 99 -17.52 6.89 -1.43
N LYS A 100 -18.43 6.57 -0.50
CA LYS A 100 -19.61 5.70 -0.79
C LYS A 100 -20.48 6.17 -1.97
N ASP A 101 -20.52 7.48 -2.24
CA ASP A 101 -21.29 8.08 -3.34
C ASP A 101 -20.39 8.47 -4.54
N GLY A 102 -19.18 7.93 -4.58
CA GLY A 102 -18.15 8.27 -5.55
C GLY A 102 -17.06 9.17 -4.99
N ALA A 103 -15.96 9.27 -5.72
CA ALA A 103 -14.84 10.16 -5.43
C ALA A 103 -14.83 11.33 -6.43
N PHE A 104 -14.17 11.17 -7.56
CA PHE A 104 -14.20 12.17 -8.65
C PHE A 104 -15.60 12.35 -9.25
N THR A 105 -16.45 11.35 -9.15
CA THR A 105 -17.84 11.37 -9.64
C THR A 105 -18.85 11.79 -8.59
N SER A 106 -18.41 12.17 -7.39
CA SER A 106 -19.31 12.62 -6.33
C SER A 106 -19.99 13.94 -6.68
N ASN A 107 -21.24 14.11 -6.24
CA ASN A 107 -21.92 15.40 -6.32
C ASN A 107 -21.47 16.39 -5.21
N ASP A 108 -20.66 15.93 -4.28
CA ASP A 108 -20.11 16.73 -3.20
C ASP A 108 -18.69 17.21 -3.57
N ARG A 109 -18.54 18.54 -3.74
CA ARG A 109 -17.29 19.17 -4.16
C ARG A 109 -16.15 18.94 -3.16
N ASP A 110 -16.44 18.84 -1.88
CA ASP A 110 -15.42 18.58 -0.86
C ASP A 110 -14.83 17.16 -1.01
N LYS A 111 -15.66 16.20 -1.40
CA LYS A 111 -15.21 14.83 -1.70
C LYS A 111 -14.35 14.78 -2.96
N ILE A 112 -14.75 15.51 -4.00
CA ILE A 112 -13.94 15.63 -5.23
C ILE A 112 -12.57 16.25 -4.90
N GLY A 113 -12.52 17.30 -4.09
CA GLY A 113 -11.27 17.92 -3.65
C GLY A 113 -10.34 16.96 -2.90
N ARG A 114 -10.89 16.09 -2.06
CA ARG A 114 -10.12 15.06 -1.33
C ARG A 114 -9.56 13.97 -2.23
N ALA A 115 -10.17 13.71 -3.36
CA ALA A 115 -9.69 12.74 -4.34
C ALA A 115 -8.51 13.27 -5.19
N HIS A 116 -8.19 14.55 -5.08
CA HIS A 116 -7.07 15.20 -5.80
C HIS A 116 -5.80 15.37 -4.97
N VAL A 117 -5.75 14.84 -3.75
CA VAL A 117 -4.62 15.03 -2.82
C VAL A 117 -3.51 14.03 -3.07
#